data_475fa3e3068fe684919281c5b4880913
#
_entry.id   475fa3e3068fe684919281c5b4880913
#
_cell.length_a   1.000
_cell.length_b   1.000
_cell.length_c   1.000
_cell.angle_alpha   90.00
_cell.angle_beta   90.00
_cell.angle_gamma   90.00
#
_symmetry.space_group_name_H-M   'P 1'
#
loop_
_entity.id
_entity.type
_entity.pdbx_description
1 polymer ?
#
loop_
_entity_poly.entity_id
_entity_poly.type
_entity_poly.pdbx_seq_one_letter_code
_entity_poly.pdbx_strand_id
1 'polypeptide(L)'
;MRIATWNVNSLTARLPHVLDWLAANPVQVLALQELKMADEKFPHDALAAAGYSAAVYGQKTYNGVALLLRQPLAAEDVTRGISGFADDNARLIAATVPAPGGPLRLVN
;
A
#
# COMPACT_ATOMS: atom_id res chain seq x y z
N MET A 1 -10.36 13.06 -5.35
CA MET A 1 -9.35 11.96 -5.20
C MET A 1 -10.09 10.65 -5.00
N ARG A 2 -9.74 9.63 -5.77
CA ARG A 2 -10.31 8.29 -5.60
C ARG A 2 -9.36 7.39 -4.83
N ILE A 3 -9.88 6.72 -3.80
CA ILE A 3 -9.14 5.83 -2.92
C ILE A 3 -9.87 4.49 -2.88
N ALA A 4 -9.12 3.41 -3.05
CA ALA A 4 -9.66 2.06 -2.97
C ALA A 4 -8.92 1.25 -1.91
N THR A 5 -9.53 0.18 -1.47
CA THR A 5 -8.96 -0.76 -0.50
C THR A 5 -9.22 -2.19 -0.99
N TRP A 6 -8.24 -3.08 -0.78
CA TRP A 6 -8.33 -4.45 -1.27
C TRP A 6 -7.52 -5.40 -0.39
N ASN A 7 -8.22 -6.33 0.26
CA ASN A 7 -7.55 -7.45 0.90
C ASN A 7 -7.20 -8.47 -0.19
N VAL A 8 -5.90 -8.57 -0.52
CA VAL A 8 -5.44 -9.39 -1.65
C VAL A 8 -5.24 -10.87 -1.31
N ASN A 9 -5.21 -11.22 -0.03
CA ASN A 9 -4.97 -12.61 0.40
C ASN A 9 -3.81 -13.23 -0.37
N SER A 10 -2.62 -12.67 -0.20
CA SER A 10 -1.37 -12.94 -0.91
C SER A 10 -1.22 -12.09 -2.18
N LEU A 11 -0.32 -11.11 -2.11
CA LEU A 11 -0.01 -10.28 -3.28
C LEU A 11 0.71 -11.09 -4.36
N THR A 12 1.53 -12.07 -3.99
CA THR A 12 2.19 -12.96 -4.96
C THR A 12 1.16 -13.62 -5.87
N ALA A 13 0.07 -14.12 -5.30
CA ALA A 13 -0.99 -14.76 -6.07
C ALA A 13 -1.84 -13.77 -6.87
N ARG A 14 -1.97 -12.52 -6.41
CA ARG A 14 -2.92 -11.53 -6.97
C ARG A 14 -2.26 -10.43 -7.78
N LEU A 15 -0.93 -10.37 -7.86
CA LEU A 15 -0.24 -9.26 -8.54
C LEU A 15 -0.77 -9.01 -9.97
N PRO A 16 -0.94 -10.02 -10.83
CA PRO A 16 -1.49 -9.77 -12.16
C PRO A 16 -2.88 -9.14 -12.12
N HIS A 17 -3.74 -9.57 -11.21
CA HIS A 17 -5.08 -9.01 -11.04
C HIS A 17 -5.03 -7.55 -10.56
N VAL A 18 -4.11 -7.24 -9.62
CA VAL A 18 -3.92 -5.87 -9.12
C VAL A 18 -3.46 -4.96 -10.25
N LEU A 19 -2.49 -5.39 -11.04
CA LEU A 19 -1.97 -4.60 -12.16
C LEU A 19 -3.05 -4.36 -13.22
N ASP A 20 -3.82 -5.38 -13.57
CA ASP A 20 -4.93 -5.26 -14.53
C ASP A 20 -6.01 -4.32 -14.01
N TRP A 21 -6.36 -4.44 -12.74
CA TRP A 21 -7.37 -3.59 -12.13
C TRP A 21 -6.93 -2.13 -12.11
N LEU A 22 -5.66 -1.84 -11.73
CA LEU A 22 -5.13 -0.48 -11.71
C LEU A 22 -5.07 0.13 -13.11
N ALA A 23 -4.80 -0.66 -14.14
CA ALA A 23 -4.82 -0.18 -15.52
C ALA A 23 -6.22 0.26 -15.95
N ALA A 24 -7.26 -0.46 -15.50
CA ALA A 24 -8.66 -0.14 -15.79
C ALA A 24 -9.24 0.91 -14.83
N ASN A 25 -8.71 1.02 -13.62
CA ASN A 25 -9.22 1.90 -12.56
C ASN A 25 -8.05 2.68 -11.92
N PRO A 26 -7.56 3.74 -12.58
CA PRO A 26 -6.36 4.45 -12.12
C PRO A 26 -6.67 5.36 -10.92
N VAL A 27 -6.97 4.73 -9.79
CA VAL A 27 -7.19 5.42 -8.52
C VAL A 27 -5.90 6.10 -8.03
N GLN A 28 -6.02 7.16 -7.24
CA GLN A 28 -4.86 7.85 -6.68
C GLN A 28 -4.21 7.05 -5.56
N VAL A 29 -5.00 6.31 -4.79
CA VAL A 29 -4.50 5.49 -3.69
C VAL A 29 -5.18 4.13 -3.72
N LEU A 30 -4.40 3.06 -3.58
CA LEU A 30 -4.91 1.71 -3.33
C LEU A 30 -4.27 1.18 -2.06
N ALA A 31 -5.09 0.94 -1.05
CA ALA A 31 -4.65 0.34 0.21
C ALA A 31 -4.79 -1.18 0.13
N LEU A 32 -3.70 -1.89 0.37
CA LEU A 32 -3.64 -3.35 0.32
C LEU A 32 -3.48 -3.94 1.72
N GLN A 33 -4.17 -5.05 1.97
CA GLN A 33 -4.04 -5.82 3.19
C GLN A 33 -3.73 -7.29 2.85
N GLU A 34 -3.15 -7.99 3.80
CA GLU A 34 -2.75 -9.39 3.68
C GLU A 34 -1.82 -9.66 2.51
N LEU A 35 -0.72 -8.89 2.45
CA LEU A 35 0.32 -9.07 1.44
C LEU A 35 0.94 -10.46 1.50
N LYS A 36 1.14 -10.99 2.71
CA LYS A 36 1.75 -12.31 3.01
C LYS A 36 3.13 -12.44 2.41
N MET A 37 3.92 -11.37 2.45
CA MET A 37 5.30 -11.33 1.97
C MET A 37 6.13 -10.34 2.79
N ALA A 38 7.42 -10.63 2.93
CA ALA A 38 8.37 -9.72 3.56
C ALA A 38 8.65 -8.52 2.64
N ASP A 39 9.13 -7.41 3.23
CA ASP A 39 9.41 -6.17 2.50
C ASP A 39 10.29 -6.39 1.27
N GLU A 40 11.33 -7.25 1.39
CA GLU A 40 12.29 -7.52 0.32
C GLU A 40 11.66 -8.15 -0.91
N LYS A 41 10.49 -8.78 -0.75
CA LYS A 41 9.78 -9.46 -1.83
C LYS A 41 8.74 -8.59 -2.51
N PHE A 42 8.49 -7.40 -1.98
CA PHE A 42 7.47 -6.52 -2.53
C PHE A 42 7.84 -6.09 -3.95
N PRO A 43 6.91 -6.20 -4.93
CA PRO A 43 7.21 -5.95 -6.34
C PRO A 43 7.19 -4.46 -6.70
N HIS A 44 8.11 -3.67 -6.14
CA HIS A 44 8.20 -2.23 -6.39
C HIS A 44 8.34 -1.90 -7.88
N ASP A 45 9.19 -2.66 -8.61
CA ASP A 45 9.47 -2.38 -10.03
C ASP A 45 8.23 -2.58 -10.90
N ALA A 46 7.48 -3.66 -10.68
CA ALA A 46 6.25 -3.93 -11.43
C ALA A 46 5.20 -2.85 -11.21
N LEU A 47 5.07 -2.39 -9.97
CA LEU A 47 4.13 -1.32 -9.62
C LEU A 47 4.60 0.04 -10.15
N ALA A 48 5.89 0.32 -10.12
CA ALA A 48 6.46 1.54 -10.71
C ALA A 48 6.19 1.59 -12.21
N ALA A 49 6.35 0.47 -12.91
CA ALA A 49 6.03 0.36 -14.34
C ALA A 49 4.53 0.63 -14.61
N ALA A 50 3.66 0.33 -13.66
CA ALA A 50 2.23 0.63 -13.74
C ALA A 50 1.88 2.06 -13.29
N GLY A 51 2.86 2.86 -12.88
CA GLY A 51 2.68 4.26 -12.47
C GLY A 51 2.44 4.46 -10.97
N TYR A 52 2.83 3.49 -10.12
CA TYR A 52 2.59 3.55 -8.67
C TYR A 52 3.87 3.42 -7.88
N SER A 53 3.99 4.24 -6.84
CA SER A 53 4.97 4.05 -5.77
C SER A 53 4.26 3.39 -4.58
N ALA A 54 5.02 2.84 -3.64
CA ALA A 54 4.44 2.14 -2.51
C ALA A 54 5.15 2.43 -1.19
N ALA A 55 4.36 2.56 -0.13
CA ALA A 55 4.83 2.46 1.24
C ALA A 55 4.39 1.10 1.77
N VAL A 56 5.31 0.32 2.33
CA VAL A 56 5.10 -1.09 2.64
C VAL A 56 5.47 -1.40 4.08
N TYR A 57 4.68 -2.25 4.71
CA TYR A 57 5.00 -2.88 5.97
C TYR A 57 4.67 -4.37 5.85
N GLY A 58 5.66 -5.15 5.43
CA GLY A 58 5.48 -6.55 5.09
C GLY A 58 5.75 -7.49 6.26
N GLN A 59 5.23 -8.70 6.12
CA GLN A 59 5.46 -9.80 7.04
C GLN A 59 5.36 -11.10 6.25
N LYS A 60 6.35 -11.97 6.44
CA LYS A 60 6.37 -13.26 5.76
C LYS A 60 5.16 -14.11 6.19
N THR A 61 4.51 -14.76 5.23
CA THR A 61 3.43 -15.75 5.41
C THR A 61 2.08 -15.14 5.82
N TYR A 62 2.06 -14.18 6.74
CA TYR A 62 0.84 -13.59 7.32
C TYR A 62 0.87 -12.08 7.25
N ASN A 63 -0.32 -11.46 7.30
CA ASN A 63 -0.46 -10.01 7.43
C ASN A 63 0.27 -9.25 6.30
N GLY A 64 0.76 -8.07 6.58
CA GLY A 64 1.41 -7.18 5.62
C GLY A 64 0.42 -6.20 5.01
N VAL A 65 0.78 -4.93 5.03
CA VAL A 65 -0.04 -3.84 4.51
C VAL A 65 0.79 -2.93 3.61
N ALA A 66 0.15 -2.32 2.63
CA ALA A 66 0.79 -1.36 1.74
C ALA A 66 -0.16 -0.26 1.32
N LEU A 67 0.40 0.90 1.03
CA LEU A 67 -0.28 1.99 0.36
C LEU A 67 0.36 2.19 -1.00
N LEU A 68 -0.39 1.99 -2.06
CA LEU A 68 0.03 2.30 -3.42
C LEU A 68 -0.45 3.70 -3.77
N LEU A 69 0.45 4.52 -4.29
CA LEU A 69 0.20 5.92 -4.61
C LEU A 69 0.50 6.17 -6.08
N ARG A 70 -0.48 6.67 -6.81
CA ARG A 70 -0.27 6.99 -8.22
C ARG A 70 0.70 8.15 -8.35
N GLN A 71 1.79 7.92 -9.09
CA GLN A 71 2.80 8.93 -9.33
C GLN A 71 2.17 10.16 -10.03
N PRO A 72 2.55 11.39 -9.66
CA PRO A 72 3.69 11.75 -8.82
C PRO A 72 3.39 11.83 -7.31
N LEU A 73 2.25 11.36 -6.83
CA LEU A 73 1.98 11.36 -5.39
C LEU A 73 3.03 10.53 -4.66
N ALA A 74 3.49 11.03 -3.52
CA ALA A 74 4.43 10.34 -2.65
C ALA A 74 3.91 10.35 -1.21
N ALA A 75 4.18 9.26 -0.49
CA ALA A 75 3.83 9.16 0.91
C ALA A 75 4.79 9.98 1.77
N GLU A 76 4.24 10.74 2.70
CA GLU A 76 4.98 11.51 3.71
C GLU A 76 4.61 11.01 5.09
N ASP A 77 5.51 11.20 6.07
CA ASP A 77 5.29 10.83 7.47
C ASP A 77 4.75 9.40 7.63
N VAL A 78 5.41 8.45 6.95
CA VAL A 78 5.02 7.04 7.00
C VAL A 78 5.30 6.49 8.40
N THR A 79 4.27 5.90 9.00
CA THR A 79 4.40 5.20 10.28
C THR A 79 3.95 3.75 10.12
N ARG A 80 4.68 2.85 10.77
CA ARG A 80 4.41 1.41 10.77
C ARG A 80 4.07 0.97 12.17
N GLY A 81 2.87 0.39 12.34
CA GLY A 81 2.33 0.08 13.65
C GLY A 81 1.77 1.31 14.36
N ILE A 82 1.43 1.15 15.61
CA ILE A 82 0.85 2.21 16.47
C ILE A 82 1.87 2.59 17.52
N SER A 83 2.19 3.89 17.60
CA SER A 83 3.12 4.40 18.62
C SER A 83 2.63 4.03 20.03
N GLY A 84 3.53 3.44 20.83
CA GLY A 84 3.21 3.01 22.18
C GLY A 84 2.44 1.70 22.29
N PHE A 85 2.12 1.05 21.16
CA PHE A 85 1.46 -0.25 21.12
C PHE A 85 2.38 -1.27 20.46
N ALA A 86 2.86 -2.24 21.23
CA ALA A 86 3.73 -3.30 20.71
C ALA A 86 2.89 -4.37 20.00
N ASP A 87 3.14 -4.57 18.72
CA ASP A 87 2.54 -5.63 17.93
C ASP A 87 3.60 -6.21 17.00
N ASP A 88 3.87 -7.51 17.12
CA ASP A 88 4.82 -8.21 16.26
C ASP A 88 4.29 -8.42 14.83
N ASN A 89 3.01 -8.11 14.60
CA ASN A 89 2.37 -8.32 13.31
C ASN A 89 2.29 -7.00 12.52
N ALA A 90 2.55 -7.11 11.23
CA ALA A 90 2.46 -5.99 10.28
C ALA A 90 1.00 -5.76 9.87
N ARG A 91 0.24 -5.04 10.68
CA ARG A 91 -1.20 -4.85 10.51
C ARG A 91 -1.61 -3.43 10.20
N LEU A 92 -0.75 -2.45 10.46
CA LEU A 92 -1.11 -1.05 10.29
C LEU A 92 0.03 -0.27 9.66
N ILE A 93 -0.27 0.47 8.61
CA ILE A 93 0.60 1.48 8.02
C ILE A 93 -0.21 2.76 7.83
N ALA A 94 0.40 3.88 8.13
CA ALA A 94 -0.22 5.19 7.92
C ALA A 94 0.75 6.11 7.17
N ALA A 95 0.20 7.00 6.38
CA ALA A 95 0.99 7.99 5.64
C ALA A 95 0.14 9.22 5.36
N THR A 96 0.81 10.34 5.13
CA THR A 96 0.17 11.56 4.67
C THR A 96 0.41 11.75 3.18
N VAL A 97 -0.62 12.14 2.46
CA VAL A 97 -0.52 12.45 1.02
C VAL A 97 -1.11 13.83 0.75
N PRO A 98 -0.56 14.57 -0.22
CA PRO A 98 -1.19 15.81 -0.68
C PRO A 98 -2.52 15.47 -1.35
N ALA A 99 -3.56 16.24 -1.02
CA ALA A 99 -4.88 16.10 -1.61
C ALA A 99 -5.47 17.47 -1.91
N PRO A 100 -6.48 17.56 -2.78
CA PRO A 100 -7.21 18.83 -2.98
C PRO A 100 -7.78 19.31 -1.65
N GLY A 101 -7.47 20.54 -1.28
CA GLY A 101 -7.94 21.11 0.00
C GLY A 101 -7.01 20.90 1.17
N GLY A 102 -5.90 20.18 1.03
CA GLY A 102 -4.88 20.01 2.06
C GLY A 102 -4.42 18.56 2.25
N PRO A 103 -3.46 18.34 3.17
CA PRO A 103 -2.94 17.00 3.41
C PRO A 103 -4.00 16.05 3.96
N LEU A 104 -3.96 14.81 3.48
CA LEU A 104 -4.85 13.73 3.90
C LEU A 104 -4.05 12.66 4.62
N ARG A 105 -4.46 12.30 5.82
CA ARG A 105 -3.86 11.19 6.56
C ARG A 105 -4.58 9.89 6.24
N LEU A 106 -3.83 8.94 5.68
CA LEU A 106 -4.33 7.61 5.35
C LEU A 106 -3.89 6.63 6.43
N VAL A 107 -4.81 5.81 6.90
CA VAL A 107 -4.53 4.73 7.86
C VAL A 107 -5.06 3.42 7.27
N ASN A 108 -4.17 2.45 7.12
CA ASN A 108 -4.47 1.16 6.50
C ASN A 108 -4.10 0.02 7.46
#